data_819048a3a39f65bd39c3f118b43bbf8a
#
_entry.id   819048a3a39f65bd39c3f118b43bbf8a
#
_cell.length_a   1.000
_cell.length_b   1.000
_cell.length_c   1.000
_cell.angle_alpha   90.00
_cell.angle_beta   90.00
_cell.angle_gamma   90.00
#
_symmetry.space_group_name_H-M   'P 1'
#
loop_
_entity.id
_entity.type
_entity.pdbx_description
1 polymer ?
#
loop_
_entity_poly.entity_id
_entity_poly.type
_entity_poly.pdbx_seq_one_letter_code
_entity_poly.pdbx_strand_id
1 'polypeptide(L)'
;MAATHEVLNQPTPLEDINLFQANQALRDALKFNAPALDTASLTALGALAGSADMQRHARLANVHTPELRTHDRFGHRRDEVEFHPSYHALMSAATAAGLHGAPYAAEEQAGGHAHIRRAAAFMLFTELEPSILCPISMTYAVTPALRDNPAIYRDWAPQLTSRAYDPALRLWRDKPGVTMGMGMTEKQGGSDVRANTTQAVPDGHDDWGARYRL
;
A
#
# COMPACT_ATOMS: atom_id res chain seq x y z
N MET A 1 -29.35 -19.32 -12.15
CA MET A 1 -30.43 -18.64 -12.89
C MET A 1 -30.34 -19.05 -14.34
N ALA A 2 -31.45 -19.32 -15.00
CA ALA A 2 -31.43 -19.59 -16.44
C ALA A 2 -31.09 -18.26 -17.17
N ALA A 3 -30.14 -18.30 -18.08
CA ALA A 3 -29.83 -17.16 -18.93
C ALA A 3 -31.00 -16.92 -19.90
N THR A 4 -31.41 -15.69 -20.12
CA THR A 4 -32.47 -15.31 -21.05
C THR A 4 -31.99 -15.32 -22.52
N HIS A 5 -30.67 -15.22 -22.72
CA HIS A 5 -30.01 -15.22 -24.03
C HIS A 5 -28.51 -15.51 -23.84
N GLU A 6 -27.85 -15.90 -24.94
CA GLU A 6 -26.40 -16.08 -24.97
C GLU A 6 -25.71 -14.82 -25.47
N VAL A 7 -24.63 -14.40 -24.79
CA VAL A 7 -23.82 -13.27 -25.18
C VAL A 7 -22.60 -13.76 -25.95
N LEU A 8 -22.56 -13.50 -27.25
CA LEU A 8 -21.55 -14.05 -28.16
C LEU A 8 -20.47 -13.00 -28.58
N ASN A 9 -20.67 -11.74 -28.24
CA ASN A 9 -19.84 -10.64 -28.72
C ASN A 9 -18.90 -10.07 -27.61
N GLN A 10 -18.67 -10.83 -26.54
CA GLN A 10 -17.78 -10.46 -25.46
C GLN A 10 -16.70 -11.52 -25.26
N PRO A 11 -15.45 -11.14 -24.93
CA PRO A 11 -14.43 -12.11 -24.56
C PRO A 11 -14.76 -12.75 -23.21
N THR A 12 -14.18 -13.91 -22.97
CA THR A 12 -14.17 -14.51 -21.62
C THR A 12 -13.43 -13.59 -20.66
N PRO A 13 -13.93 -13.35 -19.44
CA PRO A 13 -13.21 -12.59 -18.42
C PRO A 13 -11.81 -13.15 -18.18
N LEU A 14 -10.82 -12.25 -18.04
CA LEU A 14 -9.45 -12.62 -17.71
C LEU A 14 -9.31 -12.70 -16.18
N GLU A 15 -9.86 -13.74 -15.59
CA GLU A 15 -9.91 -14.00 -14.16
C GLU A 15 -9.52 -15.45 -13.83
N ASP A 16 -9.19 -15.71 -12.56
CA ASP A 16 -8.70 -17.02 -12.09
C ASP A 16 -7.47 -17.53 -12.84
N ILE A 17 -6.60 -16.59 -13.22
CA ILE A 17 -5.30 -16.85 -13.84
C ILE A 17 -4.17 -16.45 -12.90
N ASN A 18 -3.01 -17.07 -13.07
CA ASN A 18 -1.82 -16.64 -12.35
C ASN A 18 -1.08 -15.55 -13.13
N LEU A 19 -1.21 -14.29 -12.68
CA LEU A 19 -0.60 -13.14 -13.36
C LEU A 19 0.93 -13.26 -13.48
N PHE A 20 1.62 -13.83 -12.49
CA PHE A 20 3.06 -14.04 -12.57
C PHE A 20 3.43 -15.06 -13.63
N GLN A 21 2.71 -16.18 -13.70
CA GLN A 21 2.96 -17.23 -14.69
C GLN A 21 2.61 -16.77 -16.12
N ALA A 22 1.59 -15.94 -16.26
CA ALA A 22 1.20 -15.35 -17.54
C ALA A 22 2.16 -14.26 -18.03
N ASN A 23 2.85 -13.55 -17.12
CA ASN A 23 3.74 -12.43 -17.48
C ASN A 23 5.15 -12.93 -17.84
N GLN A 24 5.36 -13.32 -19.10
CA GLN A 24 6.64 -13.79 -19.61
C GLN A 24 7.73 -12.72 -19.46
N ALA A 25 7.44 -11.47 -19.81
CA ALA A 25 8.40 -10.37 -19.76
C ALA A 25 8.97 -10.15 -18.35
N LEU A 26 8.09 -10.18 -17.32
CA LEU A 26 8.52 -10.08 -15.92
C LEU A 26 9.42 -11.25 -15.52
N ARG A 27 9.05 -12.47 -15.90
CA ARG A 27 9.84 -13.68 -15.60
C ARG A 27 11.22 -13.62 -16.23
N ASP A 28 11.32 -13.18 -17.48
CA ASP A 28 12.60 -13.04 -18.20
C ASP A 28 13.45 -11.93 -17.56
N ALA A 29 12.86 -10.81 -17.18
CA ALA A 29 13.54 -9.74 -16.47
C ALA A 29 14.11 -10.21 -15.12
N LEU A 30 13.36 -11.00 -14.36
CA LEU A 30 13.82 -11.59 -13.09
C LEU A 30 14.95 -12.60 -13.32
N LYS A 31 14.82 -13.47 -14.31
CA LYS A 31 15.88 -14.43 -14.67
C LYS A 31 17.19 -13.72 -15.04
N PHE A 32 17.09 -12.57 -15.70
CA PHE A 32 18.28 -11.79 -16.08
C PHE A 32 18.90 -11.04 -14.89
N ASN A 33 18.06 -10.33 -14.09
CA ASN A 33 18.55 -9.43 -13.05
C ASN A 33 18.76 -10.10 -11.68
N ALA A 34 18.09 -11.20 -11.41
CA ALA A 34 18.13 -11.91 -10.13
C ALA A 34 17.92 -13.43 -10.32
N PRO A 35 18.83 -14.13 -11.02
CA PRO A 35 18.65 -15.54 -11.38
C PRO A 35 18.51 -16.48 -10.19
N ALA A 36 19.00 -16.07 -9.01
CA ALA A 36 18.92 -16.86 -7.77
C ALA A 36 17.67 -16.49 -6.91
N LEU A 37 16.82 -15.57 -7.38
CA LEU A 37 15.63 -15.18 -6.62
C LEU A 37 14.63 -16.31 -6.54
N ASP A 38 14.25 -16.70 -5.33
CA ASP A 38 13.08 -17.55 -5.13
C ASP A 38 11.79 -16.80 -5.51
N THR A 39 11.04 -17.35 -6.46
CA THR A 39 9.82 -16.76 -7.00
C THR A 39 8.53 -17.36 -6.44
N ALA A 40 8.60 -18.21 -5.42
CA ALA A 40 7.41 -18.84 -4.82
C ALA A 40 6.39 -17.80 -4.32
N SER A 41 6.87 -16.75 -3.63
CA SER A 41 6.02 -15.67 -3.15
C SER A 41 5.39 -14.85 -4.29
N LEU A 42 6.10 -14.64 -5.40
CA LEU A 42 5.56 -13.97 -6.58
C LEU A 42 4.52 -14.83 -7.30
N THR A 43 4.73 -16.14 -7.34
CA THR A 43 3.75 -17.09 -7.88
C THR A 43 2.46 -17.08 -7.06
N ALA A 44 2.57 -17.12 -5.73
CA ALA A 44 1.42 -17.04 -4.84
C ALA A 44 0.66 -15.71 -4.98
N LEU A 45 1.40 -14.59 -5.04
CA LEU A 45 0.80 -13.27 -5.25
C LEU A 45 0.14 -13.15 -6.63
N GLY A 46 0.74 -13.70 -7.67
CA GLY A 46 0.18 -13.70 -9.02
C GLY A 46 -1.14 -14.48 -9.10
N ALA A 47 -1.25 -15.60 -8.39
CA ALA A 47 -2.50 -16.35 -8.28
C ALA A 47 -3.57 -15.55 -7.50
N LEU A 48 -3.20 -14.94 -6.38
CA LEU A 48 -4.10 -14.11 -5.59
C LEU A 48 -4.61 -12.91 -6.41
N ALA A 49 -3.71 -12.15 -7.02
CA ALA A 49 -4.05 -10.94 -7.78
C ALA A 49 -4.89 -11.24 -9.03
N GLY A 50 -4.69 -12.39 -9.67
CA GLY A 50 -5.46 -12.83 -10.84
C GLY A 50 -6.79 -13.52 -10.50
N SER A 51 -7.14 -13.69 -9.21
CA SER A 51 -8.38 -14.35 -8.82
C SER A 51 -9.60 -13.47 -9.08
N ALA A 52 -10.72 -14.08 -9.46
CA ALA A 52 -12.01 -13.39 -9.63
C ALA A 52 -12.44 -12.62 -8.37
N ASP A 53 -12.13 -13.14 -7.18
CA ASP A 53 -12.47 -12.51 -5.91
C ASP A 53 -11.70 -11.19 -5.71
N MET A 54 -10.39 -11.18 -5.92
CA MET A 54 -9.58 -9.96 -5.80
C MET A 54 -9.92 -8.93 -6.89
N GLN A 55 -10.19 -9.34 -8.11
CA GLN A 55 -10.67 -8.46 -9.17
C GLN A 55 -12.03 -7.85 -8.83
N ARG A 56 -12.91 -8.61 -8.19
CA ARG A 56 -14.18 -8.08 -7.65
C ARG A 56 -13.92 -7.03 -6.56
N HIS A 57 -12.97 -7.25 -5.65
CA HIS A 57 -12.57 -6.25 -4.67
C HIS A 57 -11.99 -4.99 -5.32
N ALA A 58 -11.14 -5.13 -6.34
CA ALA A 58 -10.61 -4.01 -7.11
C ALA A 58 -11.73 -3.16 -7.72
N ARG A 59 -12.69 -3.79 -8.38
CA ARG A 59 -13.86 -3.10 -8.95
C ARG A 59 -14.69 -2.39 -7.87
N LEU A 60 -15.02 -3.07 -6.78
CA LEU A 60 -15.87 -2.49 -5.73
C LEU A 60 -15.19 -1.33 -4.99
N ALA A 61 -13.89 -1.39 -4.76
CA ALA A 61 -13.15 -0.29 -4.14
C ALA A 61 -13.16 0.98 -5.02
N ASN A 62 -13.21 0.83 -6.34
CA ASN A 62 -13.29 1.95 -7.27
C ASN A 62 -14.74 2.47 -7.48
N VAL A 63 -15.74 1.61 -7.38
CA VAL A 63 -17.15 2.00 -7.51
C VAL A 63 -17.64 2.73 -6.27
N HIS A 64 -17.19 2.29 -5.09
CA HIS A 64 -17.56 2.88 -3.81
C HIS A 64 -16.45 3.81 -3.31
N THR A 65 -16.57 5.09 -3.62
CA THR A 65 -15.60 6.11 -3.21
C THR A 65 -15.60 6.30 -1.69
N PRO A 66 -14.45 6.69 -1.10
CA PRO A 66 -14.38 7.00 0.33
C PRO A 66 -15.31 8.13 0.74
N GLU A 67 -15.88 8.06 1.91
CA GLU A 67 -16.79 9.07 2.45
C GLU A 67 -16.21 9.71 3.72
N LEU A 68 -16.20 11.05 3.79
CA LEU A 68 -15.79 11.77 4.99
C LEU A 68 -16.96 11.79 5.99
N ARG A 69 -16.77 11.17 7.14
CA ARG A 69 -17.69 11.18 8.29
C ARG A 69 -17.22 12.23 9.29
N THR A 70 -17.73 13.45 9.16
CA THR A 70 -17.35 14.57 10.05
C THR A 70 -17.97 14.42 11.45
N HIS A 71 -19.17 13.85 11.55
CA HIS A 71 -19.89 13.65 12.81
C HIS A 71 -20.59 12.29 12.82
N ASP A 72 -20.81 11.77 14.01
CA ASP A 72 -21.67 10.61 14.21
C ASP A 72 -23.18 11.01 14.21
N ARG A 73 -24.07 10.01 14.33
CA ARG A 73 -25.53 10.23 14.35
C ARG A 73 -26.02 11.04 15.55
N PHE A 74 -25.20 11.26 16.56
CA PHE A 74 -25.51 12.03 17.77
C PHE A 74 -24.92 13.43 17.75
N GLY A 75 -24.22 13.83 16.67
CA GLY A 75 -23.59 15.13 16.52
C GLY A 75 -22.18 15.24 17.10
N HIS A 76 -21.57 14.14 17.58
CA HIS A 76 -20.18 14.16 18.04
C HIS A 76 -19.23 14.17 16.84
N ARG A 77 -18.21 15.01 16.90
CA ARG A 77 -17.22 15.13 15.84
C ARG A 77 -16.37 13.87 15.76
N ARG A 78 -16.16 13.37 14.52
CA ARG A 78 -15.39 12.16 14.20
C ARG A 78 -14.21 12.45 13.29
N ASP A 79 -14.41 13.19 12.21
CA ASP A 79 -13.42 13.51 11.16
C ASP A 79 -12.71 12.26 10.63
N GLU A 80 -13.47 11.23 10.32
CA GLU A 80 -12.98 9.92 9.88
C GLU A 80 -13.35 9.67 8.42
N VAL A 81 -12.44 9.09 7.66
CA VAL A 81 -12.71 8.66 6.28
C VAL A 81 -13.13 7.18 6.30
N GLU A 82 -14.35 6.91 5.88
CA GLU A 82 -14.89 5.57 5.74
C GLU A 82 -14.60 5.02 4.34
N PHE A 83 -13.89 3.90 4.27
CA PHE A 83 -13.61 3.18 3.06
C PHE A 83 -14.49 1.93 2.93
N HIS A 84 -14.82 1.56 1.70
CA HIS A 84 -15.50 0.30 1.43
C HIS A 84 -14.63 -0.90 1.89
N PRO A 85 -15.22 -2.00 2.40
CA PRO A 85 -14.47 -3.18 2.85
C PRO A 85 -13.51 -3.75 1.80
N SER A 86 -13.82 -3.59 0.52
CA SER A 86 -12.95 -4.02 -0.58
C SER A 86 -11.63 -3.24 -0.65
N TYR A 87 -11.61 -1.95 -0.30
CA TYR A 87 -10.36 -1.20 -0.15
C TYR A 87 -9.48 -1.82 0.94
N HIS A 88 -10.07 -2.16 2.08
CA HIS A 88 -9.33 -2.79 3.17
C HIS A 88 -8.82 -4.20 2.82
N ALA A 89 -9.57 -4.96 2.01
CA ALA A 89 -9.11 -6.25 1.49
C ALA A 89 -7.86 -6.11 0.62
N LEU A 90 -7.86 -5.14 -0.30
CA LEU A 90 -6.71 -4.82 -1.16
C LEU A 90 -5.50 -4.34 -0.35
N MET A 91 -5.71 -3.41 0.59
CA MET A 91 -4.65 -2.92 1.47
C MET A 91 -4.05 -4.04 2.33
N SER A 92 -4.90 -4.93 2.85
CA SER A 92 -4.46 -6.10 3.61
C SER A 92 -3.59 -7.03 2.76
N ALA A 93 -4.02 -7.33 1.53
CA ALA A 93 -3.27 -8.19 0.61
C ALA A 93 -1.90 -7.57 0.23
N ALA A 94 -1.87 -6.27 -0.10
CA ALA A 94 -0.65 -5.55 -0.44
C ALA A 94 0.34 -5.49 0.75
N THR A 95 -0.18 -5.25 1.96
CA THR A 95 0.60 -5.21 3.20
C THR A 95 1.14 -6.59 3.56
N ALA A 96 0.32 -7.63 3.48
CA ALA A 96 0.74 -9.02 3.71
C ALA A 96 1.83 -9.47 2.75
N ALA A 97 1.76 -9.02 1.48
CA ALA A 97 2.82 -9.22 0.49
C ALA A 97 4.09 -8.37 0.74
N GLY A 98 4.06 -7.45 1.71
CA GLY A 98 5.19 -6.62 2.11
C GLY A 98 5.53 -5.50 1.13
N LEU A 99 4.60 -5.09 0.27
CA LEU A 99 4.86 -4.10 -0.79
C LEU A 99 5.26 -2.72 -0.25
N HIS A 100 4.88 -2.39 0.98
CA HIS A 100 5.14 -1.11 1.64
C HIS A 100 6.46 -1.05 2.39
N GLY A 101 7.00 -2.18 2.90
CA GLY A 101 8.11 -2.11 3.85
C GLY A 101 9.08 -3.30 3.84
N ALA A 102 8.75 -4.43 3.20
CA ALA A 102 9.57 -5.65 3.26
C ALA A 102 11.05 -5.43 2.93
N PRO A 103 11.47 -4.63 1.93
CA PRO A 103 12.90 -4.42 1.64
C PRO A 103 13.71 -3.79 2.79
N TYR A 104 13.05 -3.26 3.80
CA TYR A 104 13.70 -2.65 4.95
C TYR A 104 13.71 -3.56 6.19
N ALA A 105 13.00 -4.67 6.15
CA ALA A 105 13.04 -5.71 7.18
C ALA A 105 14.36 -6.48 7.12
N ALA A 106 14.94 -6.79 8.27
CA ALA A 106 16.28 -7.40 8.35
C ALA A 106 16.35 -8.77 7.66
N GLU A 107 15.32 -9.60 7.82
CA GLU A 107 15.22 -10.92 7.19
C GLU A 107 15.17 -10.87 5.67
N GLU A 108 14.51 -9.88 5.11
CA GLU A 108 14.42 -9.69 3.65
C GLU A 108 15.75 -9.17 3.08
N GLN A 109 16.43 -8.30 3.81
CA GLN A 109 17.75 -7.80 3.41
C GLN A 109 18.80 -8.93 3.40
N ALA A 110 18.73 -9.82 4.37
CA ALA A 110 19.63 -10.97 4.46
C ALA A 110 19.47 -11.95 3.28
N GLY A 111 18.28 -12.08 2.71
CA GLY A 111 17.99 -12.95 1.56
C GLY A 111 18.48 -12.40 0.22
N GLY A 112 18.90 -11.14 0.14
CA GLY A 112 19.27 -10.48 -1.10
C GLY A 112 18.09 -10.19 -2.03
N HIS A 113 18.30 -9.34 -3.03
CA HIS A 113 17.28 -8.99 -4.04
C HIS A 113 15.94 -8.46 -3.51
N ALA A 114 15.87 -7.98 -2.25
CA ALA A 114 14.64 -7.54 -1.60
C ALA A 114 13.88 -6.47 -2.40
N HIS A 115 14.60 -5.48 -2.95
CA HIS A 115 14.01 -4.45 -3.79
C HIS A 115 13.53 -4.98 -5.15
N ILE A 116 14.23 -5.94 -5.76
CA ILE A 116 13.82 -6.58 -7.02
C ILE A 116 12.55 -7.39 -6.79
N ARG A 117 12.50 -8.19 -5.71
CA ARG A 117 11.30 -8.95 -5.32
C ARG A 117 10.11 -8.01 -5.11
N ARG A 118 10.29 -6.92 -4.35
CA ARG A 118 9.25 -5.92 -4.16
C ARG A 118 8.78 -5.30 -5.46
N ALA A 119 9.69 -4.92 -6.35
CA ALA A 119 9.35 -4.31 -7.65
C ALA A 119 8.49 -5.27 -8.49
N ALA A 120 8.88 -6.54 -8.58
CA ALA A 120 8.12 -7.56 -9.28
C ALA A 120 6.72 -7.76 -8.67
N ALA A 121 6.63 -7.85 -7.34
CA ALA A 121 5.36 -7.97 -6.64
C ALA A 121 4.46 -6.72 -6.83
N PHE A 122 5.05 -5.54 -6.84
CA PHE A 122 4.37 -4.29 -7.10
C PHE A 122 3.79 -4.23 -8.52
N MET A 123 4.55 -4.69 -9.53
CA MET A 123 4.07 -4.79 -10.91
C MET A 123 2.86 -5.72 -11.02
N LEU A 124 2.91 -6.89 -10.39
CA LEU A 124 1.76 -7.82 -10.36
C LEU A 124 0.53 -7.20 -9.70
N PHE A 125 0.72 -6.47 -8.61
CA PHE A 125 -0.39 -5.82 -7.93
C PHE A 125 -0.95 -4.62 -8.72
N THR A 126 -0.12 -3.97 -9.53
CA THR A 126 -0.56 -2.90 -10.47
C THR A 126 -1.56 -3.42 -11.50
N GLU A 127 -1.40 -4.68 -11.95
CA GLU A 127 -2.35 -5.32 -12.88
C GLU A 127 -3.72 -5.58 -12.23
N LEU A 128 -3.77 -5.75 -10.90
CA LEU A 128 -5.01 -5.91 -10.16
C LEU A 128 -5.68 -4.56 -9.86
N GLU A 129 -4.97 -3.66 -9.14
CA GLU A 129 -5.52 -2.38 -8.68
C GLU A 129 -4.38 -1.39 -8.34
N PRO A 130 -4.15 -0.35 -9.17
CA PRO A 130 -3.05 0.57 -8.98
C PRO A 130 -3.29 1.65 -7.92
N SER A 131 -4.54 2.03 -7.61
CA SER A 131 -4.83 3.19 -6.76
C SER A 131 -4.32 3.02 -5.33
N ILE A 132 -4.49 1.82 -4.74
CA ILE A 132 -4.03 1.54 -3.38
C ILE A 132 -2.49 1.52 -3.26
N LEU A 133 -1.80 1.45 -4.38
CA LEU A 133 -0.34 1.48 -4.40
C LEU A 133 0.24 2.86 -4.10
N CYS A 134 -0.57 3.92 -4.10
CA CYS A 134 -0.15 5.25 -3.66
C CYS A 134 0.24 5.26 -2.17
N PRO A 135 -0.63 4.92 -1.20
CA PRO A 135 -0.24 4.82 0.22
C PRO A 135 0.86 3.79 0.46
N ILE A 136 0.88 2.69 -0.28
CA ILE A 136 1.96 1.68 -0.24
C ILE A 136 3.30 2.29 -0.65
N SER A 137 3.34 3.07 -1.74
CA SER A 137 4.57 3.73 -2.21
C SER A 137 5.04 4.83 -1.26
N MET A 138 4.12 5.62 -0.70
CA MET A 138 4.47 6.63 0.28
C MET A 138 5.11 6.01 1.52
N THR A 139 4.54 4.94 2.05
CA THR A 139 5.10 4.20 3.19
C THR A 139 6.48 3.63 2.87
N TYR A 140 6.66 3.07 1.67
CA TYR A 140 7.97 2.59 1.22
C TYR A 140 9.00 3.72 1.17
N ALA A 141 8.63 4.88 0.63
CA ALA A 141 9.55 6.00 0.44
C ALA A 141 9.91 6.71 1.74
N VAL A 142 9.01 6.74 2.73
CA VAL A 142 9.27 7.43 4.01
C VAL A 142 10.26 6.66 4.89
N THR A 143 10.33 5.35 4.78
CA THR A 143 11.22 4.53 5.61
C THR A 143 12.69 4.96 5.52
N PRO A 144 13.30 5.12 4.32
CA PRO A 144 14.66 5.65 4.23
C PRO A 144 14.79 7.10 4.69
N ALA A 145 13.78 7.95 4.50
CA ALA A 145 13.79 9.33 4.97
C ALA A 145 13.86 9.44 6.50
N LEU A 146 13.18 8.55 7.22
CA LEU A 146 13.25 8.52 8.69
C LEU A 146 14.62 8.11 9.24
N ARG A 147 15.46 7.44 8.44
CA ARG A 147 16.82 7.04 8.88
C ARG A 147 17.72 8.23 9.22
N ASP A 148 17.43 9.42 8.70
CA ASP A 148 18.14 10.64 9.04
C ASP A 148 17.89 11.07 10.49
N ASN A 149 16.83 10.55 11.13
CA ASN A 149 16.59 10.69 12.57
C ASN A 149 16.50 9.29 13.22
N PRO A 150 17.63 8.75 13.73
CA PRO A 150 17.69 7.39 14.25
C PRO A 150 16.73 7.10 15.40
N ALA A 151 16.38 8.10 16.22
CA ALA A 151 15.44 7.92 17.32
C ALA A 151 14.02 7.65 16.78
N ILE A 152 13.54 8.50 15.86
CA ILE A 152 12.24 8.33 15.22
C ILE A 152 12.21 7.03 14.41
N TYR A 153 13.27 6.75 13.64
CA TYR A 153 13.33 5.51 12.85
C TYR A 153 13.20 4.25 13.71
N ARG A 154 13.92 4.19 14.84
CA ARG A 154 13.86 3.06 15.76
C ARG A 154 12.44 2.82 16.30
N ASP A 155 11.70 3.90 16.58
CA ASP A 155 10.37 3.82 17.15
C ASP A 155 9.33 3.37 16.11
N TRP A 156 9.49 3.78 14.85
CA TRP A 156 8.51 3.53 13.79
C TRP A 156 8.80 2.31 12.91
N ALA A 157 10.07 1.94 12.74
CA ALA A 157 10.47 0.89 11.81
C ALA A 157 9.78 -0.47 12.02
N PRO A 158 9.53 -0.94 13.26
CA PRO A 158 8.84 -2.21 13.47
C PRO A 158 7.45 -2.24 12.85
N GLN A 159 6.66 -1.17 13.00
CA GLN A 159 5.31 -1.09 12.45
C GLN A 159 5.33 -0.78 10.94
N LEU A 160 6.31 -0.01 10.44
CA LEU A 160 6.45 0.30 9.00
C LEU A 160 6.87 -0.91 8.16
N THR A 161 7.54 -1.89 8.76
CA THR A 161 7.94 -3.14 8.10
C THR A 161 7.01 -4.32 8.40
N SER A 162 6.05 -4.14 9.29
CA SER A 162 5.07 -5.15 9.67
C SER A 162 4.17 -5.54 8.49
N ARG A 163 3.88 -6.83 8.35
CA ARG A 163 2.95 -7.35 7.34
C ARG A 163 1.50 -7.40 7.80
N ALA A 164 1.21 -6.81 8.97
CA ALA A 164 -0.14 -6.70 9.50
C ALA A 164 -0.79 -5.36 9.10
N TYR A 165 -1.97 -5.42 8.50
CA TYR A 165 -2.78 -4.25 8.18
C TYR A 165 -3.85 -4.03 9.25
N ASP A 166 -3.96 -2.79 9.74
CA ASP A 166 -4.98 -2.38 10.70
C ASP A 166 -5.72 -1.14 10.18
N PRO A 167 -7.00 -1.26 9.80
CA PRO A 167 -7.79 -0.15 9.27
C PRO A 167 -8.26 0.86 10.34
N ALA A 168 -8.17 0.52 11.64
CA ALA A 168 -8.74 1.35 12.69
C ALA A 168 -8.00 2.69 12.84
N LEU A 169 -8.75 3.77 13.03
CA LEU A 169 -8.23 5.09 13.41
C LEU A 169 -7.92 5.06 14.92
N ARG A 170 -6.65 4.87 15.25
CA ARG A 170 -6.14 4.85 16.64
C ARG A 170 -4.65 5.21 16.68
N LEU A 171 -4.10 5.41 17.87
CA LEU A 171 -2.69 5.72 18.07
C LEU A 171 -1.80 4.69 17.36
N TRP A 172 -0.77 5.16 16.68
CA TRP A 172 0.14 4.31 15.92
C TRP A 172 0.83 3.25 16.80
N ARG A 173 1.10 3.59 18.08
CA ARG A 173 1.73 2.68 19.05
C ARG A 173 0.89 1.44 19.36
N ASP A 174 -0.43 1.57 19.23
CA ASP A 174 -1.40 0.51 19.51
C ASP A 174 -1.69 -0.37 18.27
N LYS A 175 -1.05 -0.05 17.14
CA LYS A 175 -1.27 -0.76 15.87
C LYS A 175 -0.16 -1.78 15.63
N PRO A 176 -0.51 -2.97 15.10
CA PRO A 176 0.49 -3.97 14.71
C PRO A 176 1.29 -3.56 13.46
N GLY A 177 0.74 -2.67 12.64
CA GLY A 177 1.36 -2.13 11.45
C GLY A 177 0.76 -0.79 11.08
N VAL A 178 1.53 0.06 10.43
CA VAL A 178 1.12 1.42 10.04
C VAL A 178 1.49 1.70 8.58
N THR A 179 0.75 2.62 7.98
CA THR A 179 1.11 3.29 6.73
C THR A 179 1.41 4.76 7.02
N MET A 180 2.18 5.39 6.16
CA MET A 180 2.59 6.78 6.31
C MET A 180 2.41 7.53 5.00
N GLY A 181 1.82 8.71 5.06
CA GLY A 181 1.68 9.60 3.93
C GLY A 181 2.78 10.65 3.87
N MET A 182 2.92 11.32 2.73
CA MET A 182 3.80 12.46 2.51
C MET A 182 3.03 13.62 1.92
N GLY A 183 3.30 14.85 2.41
CA GLY A 183 2.86 16.08 1.81
C GLY A 183 4.07 16.97 1.57
N MET A 184 4.48 17.14 0.31
CA MET A 184 5.66 17.92 -0.05
C MET A 184 5.32 19.19 -0.82
N THR A 185 4.21 19.23 -1.54
CA THR A 185 3.81 20.36 -2.39
C THR A 185 3.22 21.48 -1.56
N GLU A 186 3.72 22.69 -1.71
CA GLU A 186 3.15 23.91 -1.16
C GLU A 186 2.32 24.66 -2.22
N LYS A 187 1.52 25.65 -1.80
CA LYS A 187 0.67 26.44 -2.73
C LYS A 187 1.45 27.12 -3.85
N GLN A 188 2.67 27.58 -3.56
CA GLN A 188 3.52 28.31 -4.51
C GLN A 188 4.29 27.37 -5.45
N GLY A 189 4.30 26.07 -5.21
CA GLY A 189 4.98 25.15 -6.10
C GLY A 189 5.22 23.76 -5.53
N GLY A 190 5.60 22.84 -6.42
CA GLY A 190 5.94 21.45 -6.11
C GLY A 190 7.08 20.91 -6.97
N SER A 191 7.40 21.59 -8.09
CA SER A 191 8.51 21.22 -8.98
C SER A 191 9.88 21.47 -8.35
N ASP A 192 9.99 22.45 -7.45
CA ASP A 192 11.18 22.72 -6.65
C ASP A 192 10.84 22.69 -5.17
N VAL A 193 10.82 21.48 -4.57
CA VAL A 193 10.55 21.29 -3.14
C VAL A 193 11.64 21.83 -2.23
N ARG A 194 12.84 22.18 -2.74
CA ARG A 194 13.88 22.83 -1.96
C ARG A 194 13.58 24.28 -1.66
N ALA A 195 12.71 24.89 -2.48
CA ALA A 195 12.22 26.25 -2.27
C ALA A 195 11.05 26.34 -1.28
N ASN A 196 10.64 25.23 -0.67
CA ASN A 196 9.58 25.20 0.33
C ASN A 196 9.91 26.11 1.51
N THR A 197 8.91 26.85 2.00
CA THR A 197 9.03 27.82 3.08
C THR A 197 8.28 27.41 4.36
N THR A 198 7.51 26.32 4.31
CA THR A 198 6.80 25.80 5.48
C THR A 198 7.77 25.46 6.60
N GLN A 199 7.48 25.95 7.80
CA GLN A 199 8.25 25.70 9.02
C GLN A 199 7.36 25.08 10.09
N ALA A 200 7.90 24.17 10.88
CA ALA A 200 7.23 23.56 12.01
C ALA A 200 7.74 24.19 13.31
N VAL A 201 6.88 24.92 14.02
CA VAL A 201 7.21 25.56 15.30
C VAL A 201 6.60 24.70 16.42
N PRO A 202 7.39 24.30 17.45
CA PRO A 202 6.88 23.54 18.60
C PRO A 202 5.69 24.24 19.26
N ASP A 203 4.60 23.51 19.52
CA ASP A 203 3.36 24.02 20.09
C ASP A 203 2.82 23.11 21.21
N GLY A 204 3.68 22.51 22.00
CA GLY A 204 3.34 21.69 23.15
C GLY A 204 3.36 20.19 22.86
N HIS A 205 2.59 19.45 23.66
CA HIS A 205 2.52 17.99 23.64
C HIS A 205 1.09 17.53 23.94
N ASP A 206 0.65 16.45 23.34
CA ASP A 206 -0.63 15.79 23.61
C ASP A 206 -0.45 14.26 23.63
N ASP A 207 -1.56 13.53 23.68
CA ASP A 207 -1.55 12.06 23.72
C ASP A 207 -0.96 11.41 22.47
N TRP A 208 -0.90 12.15 21.35
CA TRP A 208 -0.32 11.69 20.08
C TRP A 208 1.20 11.96 19.99
N GLY A 209 1.73 12.78 20.88
CA GLY A 209 3.14 13.15 20.94
C GLY A 209 3.40 14.65 20.88
N ALA A 210 4.57 15.04 20.39
CA ALA A 210 4.93 16.45 20.25
C ALA A 210 4.06 17.11 19.16
N ARG A 211 3.47 18.24 19.52
CA ARG A 211 2.61 19.04 18.65
C ARG A 211 3.39 20.20 18.04
N TYR A 212 3.10 20.49 16.78
CA TYR A 212 3.71 21.59 16.04
C TYR A 212 2.64 22.41 15.33
N ARG A 213 2.91 23.69 15.20
CA ARG A 213 2.17 24.62 14.34
C ARG A 213 2.95 24.82 13.06
N LEU A 214 2.29 24.66 11.92
CA LEU A 214 2.84 24.90 10.59
C LEU A 214 2.54 26.31 10.12
#